data_59e54efe43c73df8aa1212103975580a
#
_entry.id   59e54efe43c73df8aa1212103975580a
#
_cell.length_a   1.000
_cell.length_b   1.000
_cell.length_c   1.000
_cell.angle_alpha   90.00
_cell.angle_beta   90.00
_cell.angle_gamma   90.00
#
_symmetry.space_group_name_H-M   'P 1'
#
loop_
_entity.id
_entity.type
_entity.pdbx_description
1 polymer ?
#
loop_
_entity_poly.entity_id
_entity_poly.type
_entity_poly.pdbx_seq_one_letter_code
_entity_poly.pdbx_strand_id
1 'polypeptide(L)'
;MNIISRSEFLRAAGAGIASLALTNRRAEANPLGLPIGIQPYTVRNDLQADFAGTLRKVVAMGYQQIEVSGGEEYGDFFGRKAPEVKKILDDVGLRAPSCHFGAPKDDAGWARNLEDAHTLGLEYVLSTTRREWHSSLDGWKRTGEFFNHLAEQARAAGFGFAYHNHNFEYQVFDGVVGYDQLLASTDKNLVKMEMDCFWTVFAGKDPVDYMQRFPGRIVMLHIKDLKKGFPPTTGHFNGNPFTEVGTGVIDWARIFRAAGKSGVKHYYVEQDNWDRPSLESARMSIDYLKNLKV
;
A
#
# COMPACT_ATOMS: atom_id res chain seq x y z
N MET A 1 2.49 -64.43 18.09
CA MET A 1 1.73 -63.18 17.87
C MET A 1 1.44 -62.61 19.25
N ASN A 2 2.25 -61.64 19.68
CA ASN A 2 2.01 -60.99 20.97
C ASN A 2 1.02 -59.84 20.78
N ILE A 3 -0.13 -59.98 21.43
CA ILE A 3 -1.20 -58.98 21.41
C ILE A 3 -0.84 -57.92 22.46
N ILE A 4 -0.50 -56.72 22.02
CA ILE A 4 -0.21 -55.57 22.91
C ILE A 4 -1.53 -55.18 23.58
N SER A 5 -1.53 -55.09 24.91
CA SER A 5 -2.70 -54.73 25.70
C SER A 5 -3.10 -53.24 25.55
N ARG A 6 -4.38 -52.95 25.68
CA ARG A 6 -4.92 -51.58 25.62
C ARG A 6 -4.23 -50.58 26.56
N SER A 7 -3.68 -51.08 27.66
CA SER A 7 -2.98 -50.27 28.69
C SER A 7 -1.56 -49.89 28.27
N GLU A 8 -0.89 -50.70 27.40
CA GLU A 8 0.44 -50.40 26.89
C GLU A 8 0.34 -49.38 25.72
N PHE A 9 -0.73 -49.45 24.94
CA PHE A 9 -0.99 -48.46 23.89
C PHE A 9 -1.27 -47.06 24.47
N LEU A 10 -1.95 -46.95 25.63
CA LEU A 10 -2.23 -45.68 26.30
C LEU A 10 -1.00 -45.08 27.00
N ARG A 11 0.03 -45.88 27.34
CA ARG A 11 1.28 -45.36 27.91
C ARG A 11 2.27 -44.87 26.86
N ALA A 12 2.20 -45.38 25.62
CA ALA A 12 3.01 -44.89 24.50
C ALA A 12 2.48 -43.59 23.89
N ALA A 13 1.20 -43.25 24.11
CA ALA A 13 0.59 -41.99 23.63
C ALA A 13 0.80 -40.79 24.56
N GLY A 14 1.43 -40.99 25.73
CA GLY A 14 1.59 -39.98 26.78
C GLY A 14 2.91 -39.20 26.75
N ALA A 15 3.83 -39.46 25.84
CA ALA A 15 5.17 -38.85 25.82
C ALA A 15 5.47 -37.98 24.61
N GLY A 16 4.46 -37.44 23.97
CA GLY A 16 4.56 -36.60 22.75
C GLY A 16 3.75 -35.32 22.78
N ILE A 17 3.43 -34.78 23.97
CA ILE A 17 2.99 -33.39 24.04
C ILE A 17 4.27 -32.54 23.95
N ALA A 18 4.74 -32.34 22.72
CA ALA A 18 5.57 -31.19 22.43
C ALA A 18 4.76 -29.98 22.88
N SER A 19 5.23 -29.30 23.93
CA SER A 19 4.80 -27.98 24.32
C SER A 19 4.94 -27.11 23.08
N LEU A 20 3.88 -26.96 22.29
CA LEU A 20 3.65 -25.75 21.54
C LEU A 20 3.60 -24.67 22.60
N ALA A 21 4.76 -24.08 22.90
CA ALA A 21 4.82 -22.77 23.49
C ALA A 21 4.05 -21.88 22.51
N LEU A 22 2.76 -21.73 22.75
CA LEU A 22 2.00 -20.57 22.35
C LEU A 22 2.75 -19.40 22.98
N THR A 23 3.78 -18.92 22.25
CA THR A 23 4.22 -17.56 22.45
C THR A 23 2.95 -16.75 22.27
N ASN A 24 2.35 -16.32 23.38
CA ASN A 24 1.47 -15.18 23.42
C ASN A 24 2.32 -13.99 22.90
N ARG A 25 2.59 -13.94 21.59
CA ARG A 25 2.77 -12.67 20.93
C ARG A 25 1.44 -11.98 21.20
N ARG A 26 1.43 -11.07 22.19
CA ARG A 26 0.41 -10.02 22.22
C ARG A 26 0.30 -9.59 20.77
N ALA A 27 -0.88 -9.80 20.17
CA ALA A 27 -1.16 -9.25 18.86
C ALA A 27 -0.75 -7.79 18.99
N GLU A 28 0.32 -7.40 18.29
CA GLU A 28 0.77 -6.01 18.33
C GLU A 28 -0.46 -5.23 17.92
N ALA A 29 -0.92 -4.35 18.79
CA ALA A 29 -2.11 -3.57 18.53
C ALA A 29 -1.83 -2.76 17.26
N ASN A 30 -2.52 -3.08 16.18
CA ASN A 30 -2.52 -2.27 14.97
C ASN A 30 -3.99 -2.00 14.59
N PRO A 31 -4.27 -0.89 13.92
CA PRO A 31 -5.65 -0.40 13.80
C PRO A 31 -6.59 -1.32 13.03
N LEU A 32 -6.10 -2.19 12.15
CA LEU A 32 -6.92 -3.11 11.34
C LEU A 32 -6.66 -4.59 11.65
N GLY A 33 -5.73 -4.93 12.54
CA GLY A 33 -5.26 -6.31 12.70
C GLY A 33 -4.48 -6.84 11.48
N LEU A 34 -4.12 -5.97 10.54
CA LEU A 34 -3.36 -6.29 9.32
C LEU A 34 -1.88 -5.91 9.50
N PRO A 35 -0.95 -6.56 8.78
CA PRO A 35 0.45 -6.18 8.77
C PRO A 35 0.64 -4.71 8.40
N ILE A 36 1.48 -3.99 9.17
CA ILE A 36 1.82 -2.59 8.85
C ILE A 36 2.87 -2.58 7.75
N GLY A 37 2.56 -1.90 6.64
CA GLY A 37 3.46 -1.73 5.51
C GLY A 37 4.14 -0.36 5.48
N ILE A 38 5.19 -0.25 4.67
CA ILE A 38 5.87 1.01 4.34
C ILE A 38 6.01 1.14 2.83
N GLN A 39 5.81 2.33 2.31
CA GLN A 39 6.15 2.68 0.94
C GLN A 39 7.62 3.13 0.90
N PRO A 40 8.48 2.54 0.05
CA PRO A 40 9.93 2.76 0.06
C PRO A 40 10.34 4.21 -0.22
N TYR A 41 9.49 5.01 -0.86
CA TYR A 41 9.76 6.43 -1.08
C TYR A 41 10.00 7.19 0.23
N THR A 42 9.41 6.74 1.33
CA THR A 42 9.61 7.24 2.69
C THR A 42 11.08 7.23 3.12
N VAL A 43 11.81 6.21 2.74
CA VAL A 43 13.23 5.99 3.12
C VAL A 43 14.15 5.88 1.90
N ARG A 44 13.76 6.52 0.79
CA ARG A 44 14.42 6.38 -0.52
C ARG A 44 15.91 6.71 -0.51
N ASN A 45 16.34 7.73 0.25
CA ASN A 45 17.74 8.11 0.33
C ASN A 45 18.58 7.05 1.06
N ASP A 46 18.01 6.46 2.13
CA ASP A 46 18.64 5.38 2.88
C ASP A 46 18.71 4.10 2.04
N LEU A 47 17.63 3.78 1.29
CA LEU A 47 17.59 2.63 0.37
C LEU A 47 18.60 2.77 -0.77
N GLN A 48 18.78 3.97 -1.30
CA GLN A 48 19.78 4.24 -2.32
C GLN A 48 21.21 4.03 -1.79
N ALA A 49 21.47 4.39 -0.53
CA ALA A 49 22.78 4.26 0.11
C ALA A 49 23.10 2.82 0.52
N ASP A 50 22.13 2.12 1.15
CA ASP A 50 22.25 0.73 1.61
C ASP A 50 20.88 0.06 1.60
N PHE A 51 20.53 -0.58 0.49
CA PHE A 51 19.22 -1.18 0.29
C PHE A 51 18.89 -2.25 1.34
N ALA A 52 19.73 -3.28 1.46
CA ALA A 52 19.48 -4.38 2.37
C ALA A 52 19.61 -3.98 3.85
N GLY A 53 20.55 -3.11 4.19
CA GLY A 53 20.70 -2.59 5.55
C GLY A 53 19.52 -1.73 5.98
N THR A 54 19.00 -0.91 5.07
CA THR A 54 17.80 -0.10 5.34
C THR A 54 16.56 -0.98 5.54
N LEU A 55 16.35 -2.01 4.72
CA LEU A 55 15.24 -2.95 4.91
C LEU A 55 15.33 -3.69 6.24
N ARG A 56 16.53 -4.11 6.68
CA ARG A 56 16.71 -4.67 8.03
C ARG A 56 16.30 -3.70 9.14
N LYS A 57 16.64 -2.41 9.01
CA LYS A 57 16.19 -1.37 9.96
C LYS A 57 14.68 -1.21 9.96
N VAL A 58 14.04 -1.21 8.79
CA VAL A 58 12.58 -1.15 8.62
C VAL A 58 11.90 -2.34 9.32
N VAL A 59 12.39 -3.56 9.11
CA VAL A 59 11.91 -4.75 9.82
C VAL A 59 12.09 -4.64 11.34
N ALA A 60 13.25 -4.16 11.80
CA ALA A 60 13.52 -3.96 13.23
C ALA A 60 12.61 -2.90 13.88
N MET A 61 12.01 -2.02 13.11
CA MET A 61 10.96 -1.11 13.56
C MET A 61 9.60 -1.82 13.74
N GLY A 62 9.39 -2.96 13.06
CA GLY A 62 8.16 -3.74 13.11
C GLY A 62 7.30 -3.63 11.85
N TYR A 63 7.75 -3.02 10.79
CA TYR A 63 7.12 -3.12 9.48
C TYR A 63 7.20 -4.56 8.97
N GLN A 64 6.12 -5.05 8.38
CA GLN A 64 5.98 -6.44 7.94
C GLN A 64 5.76 -6.54 6.43
N GLN A 65 5.39 -5.42 5.80
CA GLN A 65 5.16 -5.31 4.38
C GLN A 65 5.88 -4.08 3.81
N ILE A 66 6.19 -4.17 2.53
CA ILE A 66 6.68 -3.05 1.74
C ILE A 66 5.91 -3.00 0.42
N GLU A 67 5.51 -1.82 0.00
CA GLU A 67 5.02 -1.63 -1.35
C GLU A 67 6.21 -1.25 -2.23
N VAL A 68 6.54 -2.04 -3.21
CA VAL A 68 7.69 -1.73 -4.07
C VAL A 68 7.31 -0.77 -5.20
N SER A 69 8.30 -0.15 -5.81
CA SER A 69 8.14 0.68 -7.01
C SER A 69 9.14 0.23 -8.06
N GLY A 70 8.67 0.03 -9.29
CA GLY A 70 9.49 -0.49 -10.38
C GLY A 70 8.90 -0.22 -11.76
N GLY A 71 9.45 -0.86 -12.80
CA GLY A 71 9.04 -0.68 -14.19
C GLY A 71 9.78 0.47 -14.90
N GLU A 72 9.45 0.68 -16.18
CA GLU A 72 10.21 1.61 -17.06
C GLU A 72 10.24 3.06 -16.57
N GLU A 73 9.17 3.55 -15.93
CA GLU A 73 9.07 4.94 -15.48
C GLU A 73 9.92 5.21 -14.23
N TYR A 74 9.94 4.26 -13.30
CA TYR A 74 10.68 4.40 -12.03
C TYR A 74 12.11 3.84 -12.09
N GLY A 75 12.50 3.29 -13.25
CA GLY A 75 13.70 2.47 -13.38
C GLY A 75 13.53 1.11 -12.67
N ASP A 76 14.52 0.27 -12.79
CA ASP A 76 14.54 -0.97 -11.99
C ASP A 76 14.47 -0.64 -10.50
N PHE A 77 13.89 -1.50 -9.70
CA PHE A 77 13.65 -1.37 -8.24
C PHE A 77 14.90 -0.85 -7.50
N PHE A 78 15.09 0.45 -7.42
CA PHE A 78 16.31 1.10 -6.90
C PHE A 78 17.58 0.59 -7.59
N GLY A 79 17.55 0.41 -8.92
CA GLY A 79 18.67 -0.11 -9.73
C GLY A 79 18.84 -1.64 -9.67
N ARG A 80 17.84 -2.38 -9.22
CA ARG A 80 17.86 -3.85 -9.07
C ARG A 80 16.80 -4.51 -9.92
N LYS A 81 17.03 -5.76 -10.28
CA LYS A 81 16.02 -6.60 -10.95
C LYS A 81 15.10 -7.30 -9.94
N ALA A 82 13.88 -7.63 -10.35
CA ALA A 82 12.88 -8.27 -9.49
C ALA A 82 13.39 -9.53 -8.75
N PRO A 83 14.16 -10.46 -9.35
CA PRO A 83 14.70 -11.60 -8.62
C PRO A 83 15.67 -11.25 -7.49
N GLU A 84 16.49 -10.19 -7.67
CA GLU A 84 17.40 -9.72 -6.63
C GLU A 84 16.59 -9.09 -5.47
N VAL A 85 15.62 -8.24 -5.80
CA VAL A 85 14.73 -7.63 -4.80
C VAL A 85 13.98 -8.71 -4.02
N LYS A 86 13.38 -9.68 -4.72
CA LYS A 86 12.66 -10.80 -4.07
C LYS A 86 13.56 -11.52 -3.07
N LYS A 87 14.78 -11.88 -3.49
CA LYS A 87 15.73 -12.55 -2.60
C LYS A 87 16.02 -11.72 -1.34
N ILE A 88 16.28 -10.41 -1.51
CA ILE A 88 16.57 -9.53 -0.36
C ILE A 88 15.37 -9.42 0.57
N LEU A 89 14.14 -9.28 0.02
CA LEU A 89 12.92 -9.21 0.81
C LEU A 89 12.70 -10.50 1.62
N ASP A 90 12.93 -11.67 1.01
CA ASP A 90 12.84 -12.97 1.70
C ASP A 90 13.90 -13.09 2.81
N ASP A 91 15.14 -12.70 2.52
CA ASP A 91 16.24 -12.75 3.49
C ASP A 91 15.98 -11.86 4.73
N VAL A 92 15.25 -10.75 4.58
CA VAL A 92 14.91 -9.85 5.70
C VAL A 92 13.53 -10.12 6.29
N GLY A 93 12.70 -10.95 5.67
CA GLY A 93 11.37 -11.31 6.16
C GLY A 93 10.28 -10.26 5.86
N LEU A 94 10.43 -9.45 4.80
CA LEU A 94 9.40 -8.52 4.30
C LEU A 94 8.59 -9.15 3.17
N ARG A 95 7.27 -8.94 3.17
CA ARG A 95 6.40 -9.25 2.03
C ARG A 95 6.18 -8.00 1.19
N ALA A 96 6.08 -8.18 -0.13
CA ALA A 96 5.67 -7.14 -1.06
C ALA A 96 4.29 -7.49 -1.65
N PRO A 97 3.16 -7.04 -1.07
CA PRO A 97 1.83 -7.33 -1.63
C PRO A 97 1.51 -6.54 -2.88
N SER A 98 2.13 -5.37 -3.08
CA SER A 98 1.83 -4.47 -4.19
C SER A 98 3.07 -3.79 -4.75
N CYS A 99 2.93 -3.31 -5.98
CA CYS A 99 3.96 -2.54 -6.68
C CYS A 99 3.36 -1.40 -7.49
N HIS A 100 3.93 -0.20 -7.34
CA HIS A 100 3.72 0.90 -8.26
C HIS A 100 4.58 0.71 -9.50
N PHE A 101 3.94 0.39 -10.61
CA PHE A 101 4.54 0.45 -11.93
C PHE A 101 4.19 1.78 -12.60
N GLY A 102 5.09 2.31 -13.42
CA GLY A 102 4.77 3.44 -14.28
C GLY A 102 3.72 3.08 -15.35
N ALA A 103 3.11 4.08 -15.98
CA ALA A 103 2.21 3.85 -17.10
C ALA A 103 2.97 3.17 -18.26
N PRO A 104 2.61 1.94 -18.65
CA PRO A 104 3.31 1.24 -19.71
C PRO A 104 3.13 1.95 -21.05
N LYS A 105 4.13 1.92 -21.92
CA LYS A 105 4.04 2.48 -23.27
C LYS A 105 3.06 1.70 -24.14
N ASP A 106 3.08 0.38 -23.96
CA ASP A 106 2.30 -0.59 -24.71
C ASP A 106 2.03 -1.87 -23.89
N ASP A 107 1.27 -2.80 -24.44
CA ASP A 107 0.94 -4.08 -23.80
C ASP A 107 2.18 -4.95 -23.53
N ALA A 108 3.22 -4.85 -24.36
CA ALA A 108 4.46 -5.59 -24.12
C ALA A 108 5.20 -5.06 -22.88
N GLY A 109 5.18 -3.74 -22.65
CA GLY A 109 5.67 -3.11 -21.42
C GLY A 109 4.89 -3.57 -20.20
N TRP A 110 3.56 -3.63 -20.31
CA TRP A 110 2.71 -4.12 -19.22
C TRP A 110 2.96 -5.60 -18.92
N ALA A 111 3.10 -6.43 -19.95
CA ALA A 111 3.41 -7.86 -19.77
C ALA A 111 4.72 -8.07 -18.99
N ARG A 112 5.78 -7.29 -19.27
CA ARG A 112 7.04 -7.34 -18.49
C ARG A 112 6.81 -6.95 -17.01
N ASN A 113 5.99 -5.93 -16.73
CA ASN A 113 5.62 -5.57 -15.37
C ASN A 113 4.89 -6.73 -14.65
N LEU A 114 4.03 -7.46 -15.35
CA LEU A 114 3.34 -8.64 -14.79
C LEU A 114 4.30 -9.82 -14.55
N GLU A 115 5.34 -10.00 -15.37
CA GLU A 115 6.41 -10.98 -15.12
C GLU A 115 7.21 -10.64 -13.85
N ASP A 116 7.55 -9.37 -13.65
CA ASP A 116 8.18 -8.89 -12.42
C ASP A 116 7.25 -9.08 -11.21
N ALA A 117 5.94 -8.84 -11.38
CA ALA A 117 4.94 -9.06 -10.36
C ALA A 117 4.87 -10.54 -9.91
N HIS A 118 4.94 -11.48 -10.85
CA HIS A 118 5.03 -12.92 -10.55
C HIS A 118 6.31 -13.25 -9.77
N THR A 119 7.44 -12.71 -10.21
CA THR A 119 8.74 -12.91 -9.55
C THR A 119 8.72 -12.41 -8.11
N LEU A 120 8.13 -11.26 -7.86
CA LEU A 120 8.01 -10.65 -6.53
C LEU A 120 6.94 -11.31 -5.65
N GLY A 121 5.99 -12.03 -6.25
CA GLY A 121 4.87 -12.66 -5.53
C GLY A 121 3.82 -11.65 -5.08
N LEU A 122 3.52 -10.66 -5.93
CA LEU A 122 2.55 -9.59 -5.62
C LEU A 122 1.12 -10.13 -5.61
N GLU A 123 0.24 -9.41 -4.91
CA GLU A 123 -1.22 -9.57 -4.96
C GLU A 123 -1.87 -8.51 -5.85
N TYR A 124 -1.31 -7.29 -5.84
CA TYR A 124 -1.80 -6.14 -6.60
C TYR A 124 -0.70 -5.49 -7.43
N VAL A 125 -1.07 -5.03 -8.60
CA VAL A 125 -0.25 -4.19 -9.48
C VAL A 125 -0.92 -2.85 -9.68
N LEU A 126 -0.15 -1.77 -9.64
CA LEU A 126 -0.63 -0.41 -9.84
C LEU A 126 0.03 0.19 -11.08
N SER A 127 -0.64 1.12 -11.72
CA SER A 127 -0.11 1.92 -12.82
C SER A 127 -0.35 3.39 -12.57
N THR A 128 0.55 4.26 -13.01
CA THR A 128 0.31 5.70 -13.04
C THR A 128 -0.63 6.08 -14.19
N THR A 129 -1.13 7.31 -14.15
CA THR A 129 -1.90 7.92 -15.23
C THR A 129 -0.98 8.55 -16.25
N ARG A 130 -1.51 8.94 -17.40
CA ARG A 130 -0.81 9.77 -18.38
C ARG A 130 -1.07 11.24 -18.10
N ARG A 131 -0.02 12.01 -17.85
CA ARG A 131 -0.10 13.41 -17.40
C ARG A 131 -0.91 14.32 -18.33
N GLU A 132 -0.85 14.08 -19.62
CA GLU A 132 -1.60 14.82 -20.63
C GLU A 132 -3.12 14.64 -20.53
N TRP A 133 -3.62 13.66 -19.76
CA TRP A 133 -5.04 13.40 -19.58
C TRP A 133 -5.63 14.08 -18.35
N HIS A 134 -4.82 14.72 -17.50
CA HIS A 134 -5.28 15.28 -16.20
C HIS A 134 -6.11 16.56 -16.32
N SER A 135 -6.20 17.17 -17.50
CA SER A 135 -6.73 18.54 -17.68
C SER A 135 -8.20 18.61 -18.07
N SER A 136 -8.93 17.49 -18.14
CA SER A 136 -10.34 17.45 -18.57
C SER A 136 -11.06 16.18 -18.11
N LEU A 137 -12.40 16.22 -18.13
CA LEU A 137 -13.23 15.02 -17.88
C LEU A 137 -13.01 13.93 -18.91
N ASP A 138 -12.83 14.29 -20.18
CA ASP A 138 -12.50 13.35 -21.25
C ASP A 138 -11.16 12.64 -20.98
N GLY A 139 -10.18 13.36 -20.46
CA GLY A 139 -8.91 12.78 -20.07
C GLY A 139 -9.08 11.77 -18.91
N TRP A 140 -9.90 12.08 -17.91
CA TRP A 140 -10.21 11.15 -16.82
C TRP A 140 -11.01 9.93 -17.29
N LYS A 141 -11.89 10.11 -18.28
CA LYS A 141 -12.58 9.00 -18.92
C LYS A 141 -11.60 8.07 -19.66
N ARG A 142 -10.68 8.65 -20.46
CA ARG A 142 -9.62 7.88 -21.13
C ARG A 142 -8.72 7.16 -20.14
N THR A 143 -8.41 7.78 -19.00
CA THR A 143 -7.67 7.13 -17.92
C THR A 143 -8.44 5.91 -17.40
N GLY A 144 -9.75 6.02 -17.22
CA GLY A 144 -10.59 4.89 -16.80
C GLY A 144 -10.60 3.74 -17.82
N GLU A 145 -10.71 4.05 -19.11
CA GLU A 145 -10.64 3.07 -20.20
C GLU A 145 -9.26 2.37 -20.23
N PHE A 146 -8.19 3.14 -20.08
CA PHE A 146 -6.83 2.62 -20.00
C PHE A 146 -6.65 1.69 -18.79
N PHE A 147 -7.13 2.07 -17.61
CA PHE A 147 -7.05 1.22 -16.44
C PHE A 147 -7.90 -0.05 -16.54
N ASN A 148 -9.07 0.01 -17.16
CA ASN A 148 -9.86 -1.19 -17.44
C ASN A 148 -9.07 -2.18 -18.31
N HIS A 149 -8.41 -1.70 -19.35
CA HIS A 149 -7.57 -2.54 -20.23
C HIS A 149 -6.39 -3.18 -19.46
N LEU A 150 -5.64 -2.41 -18.65
CA LEU A 150 -4.55 -2.95 -17.83
C LEU A 150 -5.07 -3.94 -16.79
N ALA A 151 -6.22 -3.65 -16.17
CA ALA A 151 -6.81 -4.48 -15.14
C ALA A 151 -7.32 -5.83 -15.68
N GLU A 152 -7.82 -5.88 -16.91
CA GLU A 152 -8.18 -7.13 -17.59
C GLU A 152 -6.97 -8.04 -17.76
N GLN A 153 -5.84 -7.50 -18.20
CA GLN A 153 -4.58 -8.23 -18.35
C GLN A 153 -4.02 -8.67 -16.99
N ALA A 154 -4.04 -7.77 -15.98
CA ALA A 154 -3.61 -8.09 -14.63
C ALA A 154 -4.43 -9.25 -14.04
N ARG A 155 -5.76 -9.21 -14.19
CA ARG A 155 -6.65 -10.30 -13.76
C ARG A 155 -6.35 -11.62 -14.48
N ALA A 156 -6.14 -11.57 -15.80
CA ALA A 156 -5.78 -12.76 -16.57
C ALA A 156 -4.46 -13.38 -16.10
N ALA A 157 -3.53 -12.54 -15.60
CA ALA A 157 -2.27 -12.96 -15.00
C ALA A 157 -2.39 -13.32 -13.50
N GLY A 158 -3.58 -13.24 -12.89
CA GLY A 158 -3.82 -13.62 -11.49
C GLY A 158 -3.65 -12.50 -10.46
N PHE A 159 -3.54 -11.23 -10.89
CA PHE A 159 -3.36 -10.06 -10.01
C PHE A 159 -4.62 -9.22 -9.89
N GLY A 160 -4.77 -8.55 -8.74
CA GLY A 160 -5.63 -7.37 -8.61
C GLY A 160 -4.95 -6.15 -9.24
N PHE A 161 -5.75 -5.23 -9.76
CA PHE A 161 -5.28 -3.93 -10.24
C PHE A 161 -5.81 -2.82 -9.33
N ALA A 162 -4.94 -1.85 -8.98
CA ALA A 162 -5.34 -0.67 -8.23
C ALA A 162 -4.69 0.60 -8.79
N TYR A 163 -5.27 1.74 -8.41
CA TYR A 163 -4.76 3.08 -8.70
C TYR A 163 -4.57 3.88 -7.43
N HIS A 164 -3.44 4.58 -7.31
CA HIS A 164 -3.11 5.48 -6.21
C HIS A 164 -3.34 6.94 -6.61
N ASN A 165 -4.13 7.67 -5.81
CA ASN A 165 -4.46 9.07 -6.05
C ASN A 165 -3.49 10.04 -5.37
N HIS A 166 -3.38 11.24 -5.97
CA HIS A 166 -2.83 12.46 -5.37
C HIS A 166 -3.95 13.49 -5.14
N ASN A 167 -3.58 14.78 -5.09
CA ASN A 167 -4.56 15.86 -4.93
C ASN A 167 -5.14 16.36 -6.26
N PHE A 168 -4.42 16.22 -7.37
CA PHE A 168 -4.82 16.80 -8.66
C PHE A 168 -6.04 16.09 -9.27
N GLU A 169 -6.32 14.84 -8.93
CA GLU A 169 -7.53 14.12 -9.35
C GLU A 169 -8.81 14.76 -8.84
N TYR A 170 -8.70 15.51 -7.73
CA TYR A 170 -9.85 16.18 -7.12
C TYR A 170 -10.17 17.56 -7.72
N GLN A 171 -9.47 17.97 -8.78
CA GLN A 171 -9.86 19.16 -9.56
C GLN A 171 -11.27 18.99 -10.11
N VAL A 172 -11.99 20.14 -10.18
CA VAL A 172 -13.36 20.19 -10.69
C VAL A 172 -13.34 20.69 -12.13
N PHE A 173 -13.97 19.97 -13.04
CA PHE A 173 -14.16 20.29 -14.44
C PHE A 173 -15.67 20.29 -14.72
N ASP A 174 -16.22 21.39 -15.15
CA ASP A 174 -17.67 21.52 -15.47
C ASP A 174 -18.59 21.02 -14.33
N GLY A 175 -18.21 21.27 -13.08
CA GLY A 175 -18.96 20.85 -11.90
C GLY A 175 -18.74 19.41 -11.45
N VAL A 176 -17.91 18.62 -12.14
CA VAL A 176 -17.60 17.23 -11.83
C VAL A 176 -16.16 17.10 -11.33
N VAL A 177 -15.95 16.36 -10.25
CA VAL A 177 -14.61 16.04 -9.71
C VAL A 177 -13.94 14.99 -10.62
N GLY A 178 -12.69 15.23 -11.02
CA GLY A 178 -11.95 14.30 -11.91
C GLY A 178 -11.84 12.89 -11.33
N TYR A 179 -11.62 12.76 -10.03
CA TYR A 179 -11.59 11.44 -9.36
C TYR A 179 -12.94 10.71 -9.40
N ASP A 180 -14.05 11.45 -9.27
CA ASP A 180 -15.39 10.86 -9.40
C ASP A 180 -15.65 10.40 -10.84
N GLN A 181 -15.19 11.18 -11.85
CA GLN A 181 -15.23 10.77 -13.26
C GLN A 181 -14.39 9.51 -13.50
N LEU A 182 -13.18 9.42 -12.95
CA LEU A 182 -12.34 8.22 -13.04
C LEU A 182 -13.07 7.00 -12.46
N LEU A 183 -13.60 7.13 -11.24
CA LEU A 183 -14.35 6.06 -10.57
C LEU A 183 -15.56 5.61 -11.39
N ALA A 184 -16.28 6.55 -12.05
CA ALA A 184 -17.42 6.26 -12.92
C ALA A 184 -17.02 5.58 -14.22
N SER A 185 -15.81 5.83 -14.72
CA SER A 185 -15.30 5.31 -16.01
C SER A 185 -14.55 3.97 -15.86
N THR A 186 -14.37 3.48 -14.65
CA THR A 186 -13.68 2.20 -14.37
C THR A 186 -14.64 1.10 -13.97
N ASP A 187 -14.38 -0.13 -14.46
CA ASP A 187 -15.09 -1.31 -13.96
C ASP A 187 -14.79 -1.53 -12.47
N LYS A 188 -15.82 -1.44 -11.65
CA LYS A 188 -15.72 -1.55 -10.19
C LYS A 188 -15.22 -2.91 -9.70
N ASN A 189 -15.33 -3.96 -10.51
CA ASN A 189 -14.88 -5.30 -10.15
C ASN A 189 -13.40 -5.50 -10.48
N LEU A 190 -12.88 -4.81 -11.50
CA LEU A 190 -11.51 -4.93 -11.99
C LEU A 190 -10.57 -3.90 -11.39
N VAL A 191 -10.93 -2.63 -11.47
CA VAL A 191 -10.08 -1.52 -11.02
C VAL A 191 -10.42 -1.18 -9.58
N LYS A 192 -9.47 -1.36 -8.69
CA LYS A 192 -9.55 -0.96 -7.29
C LYS A 192 -8.76 0.32 -7.06
N MET A 193 -8.88 0.88 -5.86
CA MET A 193 -8.17 2.08 -5.46
C MET A 193 -7.27 1.79 -4.27
N GLU A 194 -6.08 2.31 -4.34
CA GLU A 194 -5.22 2.60 -3.21
C GLU A 194 -5.41 4.07 -2.87
N MET A 195 -6.20 4.33 -1.83
CA MET A 195 -6.48 5.70 -1.45
C MET A 195 -5.34 6.28 -0.63
N ASP A 196 -4.73 7.34 -1.12
CA ASP A 196 -3.89 8.18 -0.28
C ASP A 196 -4.76 9.13 0.54
N CYS A 197 -4.79 8.89 1.86
CA CYS A 197 -5.62 9.66 2.77
C CYS A 197 -5.13 11.10 2.94
N PHE A 198 -3.79 11.33 2.88
CA PHE A 198 -3.23 12.68 2.94
C PHE A 198 -3.66 13.52 1.72
N TRP A 199 -3.45 12.99 0.51
CA TRP A 199 -3.79 13.73 -0.69
C TRP A 199 -5.29 14.00 -0.80
N THR A 200 -6.12 13.05 -0.35
CA THR A 200 -7.58 13.24 -0.27
C THR A 200 -7.94 14.39 0.67
N VAL A 201 -7.37 14.41 1.90
CA VAL A 201 -7.61 15.49 2.89
C VAL A 201 -7.00 16.80 2.39
N PHE A 202 -5.80 16.78 1.82
CA PHE A 202 -5.13 17.94 1.28
C PHE A 202 -5.86 18.56 0.08
N ALA A 203 -6.65 17.78 -0.66
CA ALA A 203 -7.59 18.27 -1.67
C ALA A 203 -8.90 18.82 -1.08
N GLY A 204 -9.07 18.85 0.24
CA GLY A 204 -10.30 19.30 0.91
C GLY A 204 -11.43 18.27 0.84
N LYS A 205 -11.11 16.98 0.65
CA LYS A 205 -12.07 15.89 0.60
C LYS A 205 -11.97 14.99 1.83
N ASP A 206 -13.00 14.20 2.06
CA ASP A 206 -13.07 13.28 3.20
C ASP A 206 -12.84 11.83 2.74
N PRO A 207 -11.75 11.17 3.17
CA PRO A 207 -11.51 9.76 2.87
C PRO A 207 -12.67 8.84 3.26
N VAL A 208 -13.34 9.13 4.38
CA VAL A 208 -14.46 8.33 4.88
C VAL A 208 -15.68 8.44 3.97
N ASP A 209 -15.95 9.63 3.43
CA ASP A 209 -17.03 9.81 2.44
C ASP A 209 -16.80 8.93 1.21
N TYR A 210 -15.59 8.91 0.66
CA TYR A 210 -15.25 8.06 -0.47
C TYR A 210 -15.37 6.56 -0.15
N MET A 211 -14.93 6.13 1.04
CA MET A 211 -15.10 4.74 1.47
C MET A 211 -16.58 4.33 1.56
N GLN A 212 -17.44 5.24 2.00
CA GLN A 212 -18.89 5.00 2.13
C GLN A 212 -19.62 5.02 0.78
N ARG A 213 -19.26 5.97 -0.11
CA ARG A 213 -19.87 6.09 -1.45
C ARG A 213 -19.46 4.96 -2.38
N PHE A 214 -18.27 4.39 -2.20
CA PHE A 214 -17.70 3.39 -3.10
C PHE A 214 -17.28 2.11 -2.35
N PRO A 215 -18.22 1.38 -1.75
CA PRO A 215 -17.92 0.19 -0.95
C PRO A 215 -17.21 -0.87 -1.80
N GLY A 216 -16.12 -1.45 -1.26
CA GLY A 216 -15.33 -2.49 -1.93
C GLY A 216 -14.44 -2.00 -3.07
N ARG A 217 -14.37 -0.68 -3.31
CA ARG A 217 -13.45 -0.08 -4.30
C ARG A 217 -12.07 0.21 -3.72
N ILE A 218 -12.02 0.65 -2.46
CA ILE A 218 -10.77 1.02 -1.78
C ILE A 218 -10.26 -0.22 -1.05
N VAL A 219 -9.16 -0.78 -1.55
CA VAL A 219 -8.57 -2.03 -1.03
C VAL A 219 -7.22 -1.81 -0.36
N MET A 220 -6.59 -0.68 -0.63
CA MET A 220 -5.32 -0.28 -0.01
C MET A 220 -5.35 1.19 0.41
N LEU A 221 -4.51 1.55 1.38
CA LEU A 221 -4.36 2.92 1.86
C LEU A 221 -2.90 3.33 1.93
N HIS A 222 -2.60 4.56 1.51
CA HIS A 222 -1.41 5.28 1.97
C HIS A 222 -1.74 6.10 3.19
N ILE A 223 -0.92 5.91 4.22
CA ILE A 223 -1.05 6.54 5.54
C ILE A 223 0.05 7.59 5.67
N LYS A 224 -0.33 8.84 5.38
CA LYS A 224 0.55 10.00 5.31
C LYS A 224 -0.12 11.17 6.02
N ASP A 225 0.52 11.88 6.94
CA ASP A 225 -0.14 12.88 7.77
C ASP A 225 0.16 14.32 7.33
N LEU A 226 -0.80 15.20 7.59
CA LEU A 226 -0.83 16.60 7.15
C LEU A 226 -0.50 17.54 8.32
N LYS A 227 0.52 18.37 8.17
CA LYS A 227 0.82 19.44 9.12
C LYS A 227 -0.32 20.44 9.22
N LYS A 228 -0.53 20.96 10.42
CA LYS A 228 -1.46 22.08 10.65
C LYS A 228 -1.01 23.33 9.88
N GLY A 229 -1.98 24.07 9.34
CA GLY A 229 -1.74 25.37 8.71
C GLY A 229 -1.55 25.35 7.20
N PHE A 230 -1.58 24.19 6.57
CA PHE A 230 -1.62 24.10 5.11
C PHE A 230 -3.08 24.11 4.63
N PRO A 231 -3.48 25.08 3.78
CA PRO A 231 -4.82 25.13 3.23
C PRO A 231 -5.03 24.01 2.20
N PRO A 232 -6.26 23.52 2.04
CA PRO A 232 -6.58 22.56 1.00
C PRO A 232 -6.26 23.08 -0.41
N THR A 233 -5.72 22.20 -1.26
CA THR A 233 -5.45 22.50 -2.67
C THR A 233 -5.50 21.26 -3.54
N THR A 234 -6.01 21.42 -4.76
CA THR A 234 -5.96 20.41 -5.82
C THR A 234 -4.86 20.70 -6.86
N GLY A 235 -4.09 21.75 -6.64
CA GLY A 235 -3.01 22.19 -7.53
C GLY A 235 -1.65 22.20 -6.85
N HIS A 236 -0.80 23.07 -7.37
CA HIS A 236 0.54 23.23 -6.83
C HIS A 236 0.51 23.85 -5.40
N PHE A 237 1.49 23.50 -4.59
CA PHE A 237 1.67 24.02 -3.24
C PHE A 237 3.15 24.31 -2.97
N ASN A 238 3.42 25.15 -1.98
CA ASN A 238 4.76 25.48 -1.52
C ASN A 238 4.98 24.97 -0.08
N GLY A 239 6.23 24.71 0.26
CA GLY A 239 6.62 24.24 1.60
C GLY A 239 6.52 22.72 1.75
N ASN A 240 6.66 22.27 2.99
CA ASN A 240 6.59 20.84 3.35
C ASN A 240 5.34 20.58 4.19
N PRO A 241 4.21 20.11 3.59
CA PRO A 241 2.98 19.83 4.33
C PRO A 241 3.01 18.49 5.06
N PHE A 242 4.00 17.63 4.80
CA PHE A 242 4.08 16.26 5.32
C PHE A 242 4.62 16.22 6.74
N THR A 243 4.06 15.35 7.57
CA THR A 243 4.56 15.04 8.91
C THR A 243 4.35 13.58 9.24
N GLU A 244 4.92 13.13 10.35
CA GLU A 244 4.80 11.76 10.84
C GLU A 244 3.35 11.46 11.21
N VAL A 245 2.92 10.24 10.91
CA VAL A 245 1.55 9.77 11.21
C VAL A 245 1.25 9.93 12.70
N GLY A 246 0.15 10.59 13.01
CA GLY A 246 -0.29 10.90 14.36
C GLY A 246 0.24 12.21 14.95
N THR A 247 1.06 12.97 14.21
CA THR A 247 1.53 14.29 14.61
C THR A 247 0.85 15.43 13.85
N GLY A 248 0.07 15.09 12.82
CA GLY A 248 -0.66 16.03 11.98
C GLY A 248 -2.10 16.24 12.41
N VAL A 249 -2.95 16.56 11.43
CA VAL A 249 -4.36 16.93 11.66
C VAL A 249 -5.35 15.85 11.20
N ILE A 250 -4.90 14.74 10.63
CA ILE A 250 -5.77 13.68 10.09
C ILE A 250 -6.29 12.82 11.25
N ASP A 251 -7.62 12.61 11.30
CA ASP A 251 -8.26 11.71 12.28
C ASP A 251 -8.11 10.25 11.84
N TRP A 252 -6.98 9.66 12.15
CA TRP A 252 -6.65 8.29 11.80
C TRP A 252 -7.59 7.28 12.44
N ALA A 253 -8.04 7.50 13.66
CA ALA A 253 -8.97 6.58 14.32
C ALA A 253 -10.30 6.50 13.57
N ARG A 254 -10.81 7.64 13.07
CA ARG A 254 -12.02 7.70 12.24
C ARG A 254 -11.82 7.00 10.90
N ILE A 255 -10.68 7.24 10.23
CA ILE A 255 -10.36 6.64 8.93
C ILE A 255 -10.24 5.13 9.07
N PHE A 256 -9.50 4.61 10.05
CA PHE A 256 -9.32 3.17 10.23
C PHE A 256 -10.63 2.45 10.60
N ARG A 257 -11.53 3.08 11.38
CA ARG A 257 -12.88 2.53 11.61
C ARG A 257 -13.69 2.36 10.32
N ALA A 258 -13.57 3.30 9.39
CA ALA A 258 -14.22 3.21 8.09
C ALA A 258 -13.54 2.18 7.18
N ALA A 259 -12.20 2.16 7.16
CA ALA A 259 -11.41 1.23 6.38
C ALA A 259 -11.71 -0.24 6.71
N GLY A 260 -11.84 -0.57 8.00
CA GLY A 260 -12.21 -1.93 8.44
C GLY A 260 -13.58 -2.38 7.91
N LYS A 261 -14.51 -1.45 7.68
CA LYS A 261 -15.84 -1.75 7.10
C LYS A 261 -15.83 -1.77 5.56
N SER A 262 -14.85 -1.09 4.94
CA SER A 262 -14.74 -0.96 3.48
C SER A 262 -14.03 -2.11 2.80
N GLY A 263 -13.39 -3.01 3.57
CA GLY A 263 -12.68 -4.17 3.03
C GLY A 263 -11.24 -3.87 2.60
N VAL A 264 -10.60 -2.88 3.21
CA VAL A 264 -9.16 -2.59 3.06
C VAL A 264 -8.35 -3.82 3.45
N LYS A 265 -7.36 -4.17 2.63
CA LYS A 265 -6.52 -5.37 2.79
C LYS A 265 -5.07 -5.05 3.16
N HIS A 266 -4.56 -3.91 2.68
CA HIS A 266 -3.20 -3.46 2.95
C HIS A 266 -3.20 -1.96 3.25
N TYR A 267 -2.22 -1.50 4.00
CA TYR A 267 -1.96 -0.09 4.18
C TYR A 267 -0.48 0.16 4.42
N TYR A 268 0.01 1.28 3.91
CA TYR A 268 1.44 1.60 3.90
C TYR A 268 1.67 3.00 4.46
N VAL A 269 2.59 3.11 5.40
CA VAL A 269 3.10 4.42 5.85
C VAL A 269 3.91 5.02 4.71
N GLU A 270 3.63 6.28 4.39
CA GLU A 270 4.44 7.05 3.46
C GLU A 270 4.66 8.49 3.95
N GLN A 271 5.79 9.07 3.60
CA GLN A 271 6.11 10.48 3.83
C GLN A 271 7.04 10.99 2.73
N ASP A 272 6.59 11.99 1.96
CA ASP A 272 7.32 12.44 0.76
C ASP A 272 8.51 13.33 1.10
N ASN A 273 8.43 14.11 2.19
CA ASN A 273 9.49 14.96 2.70
C ASN A 273 9.53 14.95 4.23
N TRP A 274 10.71 15.18 4.79
CA TRP A 274 10.97 15.10 6.23
C TRP A 274 11.63 16.37 6.76
N ASP A 275 11.37 16.69 8.03
CA ASP A 275 12.11 17.70 8.79
C ASP A 275 13.21 17.06 9.68
N ARG A 276 13.33 15.74 9.63
CA ARG A 276 14.27 14.90 10.38
C ARG A 276 14.74 13.71 9.54
N PRO A 277 15.69 12.88 10.00
CA PRO A 277 16.06 11.66 9.27
C PRO A 277 14.87 10.76 8.97
N SER A 278 14.76 10.27 7.73
CA SER A 278 13.62 9.50 7.24
C SER A 278 13.31 8.24 8.07
N LEU A 279 14.34 7.54 8.54
CA LEU A 279 14.19 6.38 9.41
C LEU A 279 13.64 6.74 10.80
N GLU A 280 13.92 7.94 11.31
CA GLU A 280 13.30 8.44 12.54
C GLU A 280 11.81 8.74 12.33
N SER A 281 11.46 9.43 11.23
CA SER A 281 10.07 9.67 10.82
C SER A 281 9.28 8.37 10.65
N ALA A 282 9.86 7.37 9.98
CA ALA A 282 9.26 6.06 9.82
C ALA A 282 9.03 5.36 11.17
N ARG A 283 9.99 5.48 12.11
CA ARG A 283 9.84 4.94 13.48
C ARG A 283 8.68 5.58 14.21
N MET A 284 8.60 6.91 14.22
CA MET A 284 7.52 7.64 14.90
C MET A 284 6.14 7.24 14.36
N SER A 285 6.01 7.14 13.05
CA SER A 285 4.76 6.76 12.38
C SER A 285 4.28 5.36 12.75
N ILE A 286 5.16 4.36 12.74
CA ILE A 286 4.77 2.99 13.13
C ILE A 286 4.50 2.88 14.62
N ASP A 287 5.25 3.58 15.48
CA ASP A 287 5.03 3.56 16.93
C ASP A 287 3.66 4.17 17.28
N TYR A 288 3.22 5.23 16.57
CA TYR A 288 1.86 5.73 16.70
C TYR A 288 0.82 4.69 16.29
N LEU A 289 0.98 4.06 15.10
CA LEU A 289 0.01 3.08 14.60
C LEU A 289 -0.13 1.86 15.52
N LYS A 290 0.97 1.38 16.12
CA LYS A 290 0.97 0.28 17.09
C LYS A 290 0.20 0.60 18.38
N ASN A 291 0.03 1.87 18.70
CA ASN A 291 -0.68 2.33 19.89
C ASN A 291 -2.08 2.90 19.59
N LEU A 292 -2.44 3.05 18.31
CA LEU A 292 -3.72 3.60 17.91
C LEU A 292 -4.86 2.63 18.22
N LYS A 293 -5.82 3.10 19.02
CA LYS A 293 -7.05 2.38 19.32
C LYS A 293 -8.17 2.82 18.38
N VAL A 294 -8.84 1.88 17.73
CA VAL A 294 -9.95 2.11 16.79
C VAL A 294 -11.22 1.37 17.21
#